data_2734d603d2a55150e9fb61f5edd67182
#
_entry.id   2734d603d2a55150e9fb61f5edd67182
#
_cell.length_a   1.000
_cell.length_b   1.000
_cell.length_c   1.000
_cell.angle_alpha   90.00
_cell.angle_beta   90.00
_cell.angle_gamma   90.00
#
_symmetry.space_group_name_H-M   'P 1'
#
loop_
_entity.id
_entity.type
_entity.pdbx_description
1 polymer ?
#
loop_
_entity_poly.entity_id
_entity_poly.type
_entity_poly.pdbx_seq_one_letter_code
_entity_poly.pdbx_strand_id
1 'polypeptide(L)'
;MRTVTITGSRTAGHHDAAHYAQLFTAYLAPFAADAHFYLGGGRGIDSLALRWLAEETDAWLTVAVPGTLDQQPPEARNAVNRSWERLAEIVELAADPLDDAAYLARNRWMVDRSAMVIGFPVGTSTQSGTWQTLDYASQQGKARLVVPT
;
A
#
# COMPACT_ATOMS: atom_id res chain seq x y z
N MET A 1 -15.56 4.86 -10.17
CA MET A 1 -14.76 4.83 -8.91
C MET A 1 -13.28 4.82 -9.25
N ARG A 2 -12.51 5.69 -8.61
CA ARG A 2 -11.05 5.74 -8.80
C ARG A 2 -10.40 4.57 -8.07
N THR A 3 -9.44 3.91 -8.73
CA THR A 3 -8.71 2.78 -8.14
C THR A 3 -7.24 3.16 -8.00
N VAL A 4 -6.68 2.99 -6.79
CA VAL A 4 -5.36 3.48 -6.42
C VAL A 4 -4.60 2.39 -5.66
N THR A 5 -3.39 2.08 -6.10
CA THR A 5 -2.46 1.25 -5.33
C THR A 5 -1.56 2.15 -4.48
N ILE A 6 -1.42 1.82 -3.21
CA ILE A 6 -0.45 2.45 -2.32
C ILE A 6 0.76 1.52 -2.20
N THR A 7 1.94 2.09 -2.32
CA THR A 7 3.20 1.38 -2.05
C THR A 7 4.13 2.31 -1.28
N GLY A 8 4.97 1.76 -0.44
CA GLY A 8 5.88 2.57 0.35
C GLY A 8 6.91 1.76 1.11
N SER A 9 7.84 2.47 1.73
CA SER A 9 8.91 1.87 2.49
C SER A 9 8.37 1.04 3.67
N ARG A 10 9.02 -0.09 3.93
CA ARG A 10 8.81 -0.89 5.15
C ARG A 10 9.35 -0.20 6.39
N THR A 11 10.20 0.81 6.22
CA THR A 11 10.82 1.58 7.29
C THR A 11 10.12 2.93 7.40
N ALA A 12 9.44 3.19 8.51
CA ALA A 12 8.70 4.43 8.75
C ALA A 12 8.97 5.00 10.15
N GLY A 13 10.10 4.64 10.76
CA GLY A 13 10.43 5.08 12.12
C GLY A 13 11.23 6.38 12.19
N HIS A 14 11.59 6.98 11.05
CA HIS A 14 12.42 8.20 11.01
C HIS A 14 11.60 9.49 11.11
N HIS A 15 10.29 9.40 11.13
CA HIS A 15 9.38 10.52 11.38
C HIS A 15 8.34 10.12 12.43
N ASP A 16 7.72 11.11 13.06
CA ASP A 16 6.65 10.85 14.04
C ASP A 16 5.30 10.61 13.36
N ALA A 17 4.31 10.18 14.16
CA ALA A 17 2.97 9.90 13.66
C ALA A 17 2.29 11.12 13.04
N ALA A 18 2.52 12.32 13.59
CA ALA A 18 1.93 13.56 13.07
C ALA A 18 2.46 13.88 11.67
N HIS A 19 3.75 13.61 11.42
CA HIS A 19 4.34 13.79 10.09
C HIS A 19 3.63 12.94 9.05
N TYR A 20 3.43 11.65 9.33
CA TYR A 20 2.76 10.75 8.39
C TYR A 20 1.29 11.11 8.20
N ALA A 21 0.60 11.52 9.26
CA ALA A 21 -0.79 11.98 9.13
C ALA A 21 -0.90 13.20 8.22
N GLN A 22 0.00 14.17 8.34
CA GLN A 22 0.04 15.34 7.45
C GLN A 22 0.35 14.93 6.00
N LEU A 23 1.29 13.99 5.82
CA LEU A 23 1.67 13.49 4.51
C LEU A 23 0.46 12.85 3.80
N PHE A 24 -0.28 12.01 4.50
CA PHE A 24 -1.46 11.35 3.95
C PHE A 24 -2.61 12.34 3.70
N THR A 25 -2.79 13.32 4.57
CA THR A 25 -3.76 14.39 4.33
C THR A 25 -3.43 15.15 3.05
N ALA A 26 -2.15 15.43 2.81
CA ALA A 26 -1.73 16.15 1.60
C ALA A 26 -1.86 15.31 0.33
N TYR A 27 -1.53 14.02 0.38
CA TYR A 27 -1.32 13.21 -0.82
C TYR A 27 -2.27 12.02 -0.99
N LEU A 28 -3.02 11.63 0.02
CA LEU A 28 -4.06 10.61 -0.11
C LEU A 28 -5.47 11.20 -0.06
N ALA A 29 -5.73 12.16 0.80
CA ALA A 29 -7.05 12.77 0.93
C ALA A 29 -7.61 13.31 -0.41
N PRO A 30 -6.80 13.96 -1.27
CA PRO A 30 -7.31 14.45 -2.55
C PRO A 30 -7.86 13.35 -3.48
N PHE A 31 -7.46 12.11 -3.28
CA PHE A 31 -7.87 10.97 -4.13
C PHE A 31 -8.89 10.07 -3.43
N ALA A 32 -9.30 10.36 -2.20
CA ALA A 32 -10.08 9.43 -1.39
C ALA A 32 -11.58 9.43 -1.69
N ALA A 33 -12.12 10.50 -2.28
CA ALA A 33 -13.54 10.57 -2.61
C ALA A 33 -13.84 9.61 -3.77
N ASP A 34 -14.86 8.77 -3.61
CA ASP A 34 -15.27 7.77 -4.59
C ASP A 34 -14.06 6.95 -5.09
N ALA A 35 -13.33 6.36 -4.15
CA ALA A 35 -12.08 5.67 -4.44
C ALA A 35 -12.03 4.29 -3.79
N HIS A 36 -11.23 3.42 -4.39
CA HIS A 36 -10.88 2.10 -3.88
C HIS A 36 -9.35 2.01 -3.84
N PHE A 37 -8.81 1.84 -2.64
CA PHE A 37 -7.37 1.71 -2.42
C PHE A 37 -6.99 0.25 -2.23
N TYR A 38 -5.87 -0.12 -2.86
CA TYR A 38 -5.21 -1.42 -2.72
C TYR A 38 -3.91 -1.23 -1.95
N LEU A 39 -3.74 -1.98 -0.86
CA LEU A 39 -2.56 -1.94 0.00
C LEU A 39 -1.98 -3.35 0.19
N GLY A 40 -0.67 -3.41 0.35
CA GLY A 40 0.02 -4.70 0.37
C GLY A 40 0.07 -5.43 1.70
N GLY A 41 -0.44 -4.82 2.77
CA GLY A 41 -0.41 -5.43 4.10
C GLY A 41 1.00 -5.62 4.65
N GLY A 42 1.96 -4.78 4.26
CA GLY A 42 3.31 -4.77 4.79
C GLY A 42 3.47 -3.85 5.99
N ARG A 43 4.70 -3.82 6.54
CA ARG A 43 5.10 -2.88 7.58
C ARG A 43 5.26 -1.47 7.01
N GLY A 44 5.44 -0.50 7.91
CA GLY A 44 5.79 0.87 7.55
C GLY A 44 4.63 1.59 6.89
N ILE A 45 4.85 2.12 5.72
CA ILE A 45 3.86 2.94 5.01
C ILE A 45 2.54 2.19 4.78
N ASP A 46 2.58 0.91 4.40
CA ASP A 46 1.36 0.13 4.18
C ASP A 46 0.46 0.12 5.43
N SER A 47 1.04 -0.14 6.59
CA SER A 47 0.30 -0.20 7.85
C SER A 47 -0.21 1.17 8.29
N LEU A 48 0.62 2.21 8.16
CA LEU A 48 0.24 3.58 8.52
C LEU A 48 -0.86 4.12 7.60
N ALA A 49 -0.70 3.92 6.29
CA ALA A 49 -1.67 4.39 5.31
C ALA A 49 -3.00 3.66 5.45
N LEU A 50 -2.98 2.35 5.70
CA LEU A 50 -4.20 1.57 5.93
C LEU A 50 -5.00 2.13 7.09
N ARG A 51 -4.35 2.35 8.21
CA ARG A 51 -5.02 2.89 9.39
C ARG A 51 -5.55 4.29 9.16
N TRP A 52 -4.76 5.14 8.53
CA TRP A 52 -5.19 6.51 8.22
C TRP A 52 -6.41 6.52 7.29
N LEU A 53 -6.38 5.74 6.22
CA LEU A 53 -7.50 5.63 5.28
C LEU A 53 -8.75 5.09 5.96
N ALA A 54 -8.59 4.09 6.83
CA ALA A 54 -9.72 3.49 7.56
C ALA A 54 -10.37 4.48 8.53
N GLU A 55 -9.57 5.31 9.19
CA GLU A 55 -10.03 6.26 10.22
C GLU A 55 -10.54 7.57 9.63
N GLU A 56 -9.91 8.06 8.56
CA GLU A 56 -10.11 9.43 8.08
C GLU A 56 -10.90 9.52 6.76
N THR A 57 -11.21 8.39 6.12
CA THR A 57 -11.90 8.39 4.83
C THR A 57 -13.01 7.35 4.78
N ASP A 58 -13.88 7.47 3.77
CA ASP A 58 -14.91 6.48 3.46
C ASP A 58 -14.54 5.64 2.24
N ALA A 59 -13.28 5.67 1.81
CA ALA A 59 -12.82 4.92 0.66
C ALA A 59 -12.97 3.39 0.87
N TRP A 60 -13.14 2.66 -0.22
CA TRP A 60 -13.08 1.20 -0.20
C TRP A 60 -11.63 0.77 -0.05
N LEU A 61 -11.39 -0.25 0.78
CA LEU A 61 -10.04 -0.71 1.10
C LEU A 61 -9.93 -2.20 0.84
N THR A 62 -8.92 -2.60 0.06
CA THR A 62 -8.53 -3.99 -0.13
C THR A 62 -7.09 -4.15 0.31
N VAL A 63 -6.84 -5.16 1.13
CA VAL A 63 -5.47 -5.58 1.49
C VAL A 63 -5.17 -6.86 0.73
N ALA A 64 -4.10 -6.86 -0.04
CA ALA A 64 -3.61 -8.02 -0.78
C ALA A 64 -2.26 -8.45 -0.22
N VAL A 65 -2.18 -9.68 0.27
CA VAL A 65 -0.94 -10.25 0.81
C VAL A 65 -0.40 -11.34 -0.11
N PRO A 66 0.95 -11.47 -0.20
CA PRO A 66 1.54 -12.42 -1.16
C PRO A 66 1.32 -13.88 -0.76
N GLY A 67 1.31 -14.17 0.52
CA GLY A 67 0.98 -15.49 1.06
C GLY A 67 -0.37 -15.46 1.75
N THR A 68 -0.38 -15.67 3.07
CA THR A 68 -1.54 -15.54 3.93
C THR A 68 -1.36 -14.37 4.89
N LEU A 69 -2.46 -13.87 5.44
CA LEU A 69 -2.42 -12.78 6.43
C LEU A 69 -1.58 -13.18 7.65
N ASP A 70 -1.71 -14.42 8.10
CA ASP A 70 -0.97 -14.92 9.27
C ASP A 70 0.55 -14.89 9.07
N GLN A 71 1.04 -14.92 7.83
CA GLN A 71 2.46 -14.85 7.51
C GLN A 71 3.01 -13.42 7.53
N GLN A 72 2.13 -12.42 7.59
CA GLN A 72 2.56 -11.03 7.62
C GLN A 72 3.15 -10.65 8.98
N PRO A 73 4.03 -9.62 9.05
CA PRO A 73 4.60 -9.16 10.32
C PRO A 73 3.54 -8.71 11.32
N PRO A 74 3.82 -8.79 12.63
CA PRO A 74 2.87 -8.39 13.67
C PRO A 74 2.31 -6.98 13.52
N GLU A 75 3.13 -6.01 13.13
CA GLU A 75 2.69 -4.64 12.86
C GLU A 75 1.60 -4.59 11.80
N ALA A 76 1.82 -5.32 10.70
CA ALA A 76 0.87 -5.36 9.59
C ALA A 76 -0.44 -6.07 9.98
N ARG A 77 -0.34 -7.19 10.68
CA ARG A 77 -1.53 -7.90 11.19
C ARG A 77 -2.35 -7.04 12.15
N ASN A 78 -1.66 -6.29 13.01
CA ASN A 78 -2.30 -5.37 13.94
C ASN A 78 -3.04 -4.24 13.21
N ALA A 79 -2.44 -3.66 12.18
CA ALA A 79 -3.07 -2.63 11.36
C ALA A 79 -4.35 -3.17 10.67
N VAL A 80 -4.28 -4.39 10.13
CA VAL A 80 -5.43 -5.04 9.52
C VAL A 80 -6.53 -5.28 10.55
N ASN A 81 -6.19 -5.80 11.72
CA ASN A 81 -7.17 -6.08 12.77
C ASN A 81 -7.88 -4.81 13.25
N ARG A 82 -7.14 -3.71 13.42
CA ARG A 82 -7.71 -2.43 13.83
C ARG A 82 -8.58 -1.78 12.76
N SER A 83 -8.37 -2.13 11.50
CA SER A 83 -9.09 -1.57 10.36
C SER A 83 -10.15 -2.53 9.82
N TRP A 84 -10.36 -3.67 10.48
CA TRP A 84 -11.12 -4.82 9.98
C TRP A 84 -12.48 -4.45 9.41
N GLU A 85 -13.27 -3.69 10.17
CA GLU A 85 -14.64 -3.34 9.78
C GLU A 85 -14.68 -2.42 8.55
N ARG A 86 -13.58 -1.74 8.24
CA ARG A 86 -13.47 -0.85 7.09
C ARG A 86 -12.99 -1.56 5.84
N LEU A 87 -12.50 -2.80 5.94
CA LEU A 87 -11.99 -3.53 4.79
C LEU A 87 -13.13 -4.10 3.95
N ALA A 88 -13.10 -3.82 2.65
CA ALA A 88 -14.00 -4.44 1.68
C ALA A 88 -13.57 -5.87 1.39
N GLU A 89 -12.24 -6.12 1.36
CA GLU A 89 -11.70 -7.42 0.97
C GLU A 89 -10.29 -7.61 1.51
N ILE A 90 -9.96 -8.85 1.89
CA ILE A 90 -8.60 -9.31 2.10
C ILE A 90 -8.34 -10.41 1.08
N VAL A 91 -7.28 -10.21 0.28
CA VAL A 91 -6.88 -11.15 -0.76
C VAL A 91 -5.60 -11.84 -0.33
N GLU A 92 -5.64 -13.14 -0.18
CA GLU A 92 -4.47 -13.98 0.10
C GLU A 92 -4.08 -14.69 -1.19
N LEU A 93 -2.93 -14.30 -1.78
CA LEU A 93 -2.48 -14.90 -3.04
C LEU A 93 -1.86 -16.29 -2.84
N ALA A 94 -1.61 -16.65 -1.59
CA ALA A 94 -1.20 -18.00 -1.16
C ALA A 94 0.07 -18.51 -1.87
N ALA A 95 1.02 -17.62 -2.15
CA ALA A 95 2.27 -17.99 -2.78
C ALA A 95 3.09 -18.95 -1.92
N ASP A 96 3.69 -19.95 -2.53
CA ASP A 96 4.60 -20.90 -1.91
C ASP A 96 5.66 -21.26 -2.95
N PRO A 97 6.95 -20.90 -2.71
CA PRO A 97 7.48 -20.25 -1.52
C PRO A 97 7.12 -18.76 -1.44
N LEU A 98 7.16 -18.21 -0.20
CA LEU A 98 6.97 -16.79 0.03
C LEU A 98 8.32 -16.07 -0.08
N ASP A 99 8.70 -15.74 -1.30
CA ASP A 99 9.99 -15.15 -1.68
C ASP A 99 9.79 -13.76 -2.34
N ASP A 100 10.89 -13.18 -2.82
CA ASP A 100 10.86 -11.87 -3.49
C ASP A 100 9.95 -11.88 -4.73
N ALA A 101 9.94 -12.98 -5.47
CA ALA A 101 9.06 -13.12 -6.64
C ALA A 101 7.58 -13.08 -6.24
N ALA A 102 7.23 -13.65 -5.08
CA ALA A 102 5.86 -13.62 -4.55
C ALA A 102 5.44 -12.20 -4.19
N TYR A 103 6.32 -11.43 -3.56
CA TYR A 103 6.06 -10.02 -3.24
C TYR A 103 5.91 -9.17 -4.49
N LEU A 104 6.75 -9.39 -5.48
CA LEU A 104 6.65 -8.70 -6.76
C LEU A 104 5.33 -9.03 -7.48
N ALA A 105 4.94 -10.29 -7.49
CA ALA A 105 3.68 -10.72 -8.09
C ALA A 105 2.47 -10.06 -7.40
N ARG A 106 2.49 -9.94 -6.06
CA ARG A 106 1.45 -9.24 -5.32
C ARG A 106 1.38 -7.77 -5.71
N ASN A 107 2.52 -7.09 -5.81
CA ASN A 107 2.57 -5.69 -6.21
C ASN A 107 1.98 -5.49 -7.61
N ARG A 108 2.32 -6.36 -8.55
CA ARG A 108 1.77 -6.32 -9.92
C ARG A 108 0.27 -6.61 -9.94
N TRP A 109 -0.18 -7.53 -9.11
CA TRP A 109 -1.60 -7.84 -8.97
C TRP A 109 -2.41 -6.59 -8.59
N MET A 110 -1.91 -5.79 -7.66
CA MET A 110 -2.56 -4.54 -7.25
C MET A 110 -2.52 -3.49 -8.35
N VAL A 111 -1.35 -3.27 -8.95
CA VAL A 111 -1.19 -2.28 -10.03
C VAL A 111 -2.08 -2.60 -11.22
N ASP A 112 -2.18 -3.88 -11.59
CA ASP A 112 -3.02 -4.31 -12.71
C ASP A 112 -4.50 -3.94 -12.51
N ARG A 113 -4.95 -3.84 -11.27
CA ARG A 113 -6.32 -3.50 -10.89
C ARG A 113 -6.55 -2.02 -10.62
N SER A 114 -5.51 -1.21 -10.72
CA SER A 114 -5.54 0.20 -10.36
C SER A 114 -5.38 1.10 -11.58
N ALA A 115 -5.95 2.30 -11.51
CA ALA A 115 -5.76 3.33 -12.51
C ALA A 115 -4.50 4.16 -12.22
N MET A 116 -4.06 4.22 -10.96
CA MET A 116 -2.88 4.97 -10.57
C MET A 116 -2.19 4.32 -9.36
N VAL A 117 -0.94 4.70 -9.17
CA VAL A 117 -0.14 4.28 -8.01
C VAL A 117 0.38 5.52 -7.27
N ILE A 118 0.26 5.53 -5.96
CA ILE A 118 0.89 6.53 -5.10
C ILE A 118 1.96 5.81 -4.29
N GLY A 119 3.21 6.24 -4.44
CA GLY A 119 4.35 5.63 -3.78
C GLY A 119 5.05 6.58 -2.82
N PHE A 120 5.45 6.05 -1.68
CA PHE A 120 6.16 6.79 -0.62
C PHE A 120 7.54 6.15 -0.40
N PRO A 121 8.50 6.35 -1.33
CA PRO A 121 9.82 5.76 -1.20
C PRO A 121 10.68 6.48 -0.16
N VAL A 122 11.59 5.73 0.44
CA VAL A 122 12.74 6.28 1.16
C VAL A 122 13.96 6.08 0.24
N GLY A 123 14.60 7.18 -0.14
CA GLY A 123 15.73 7.10 -1.06
C GLY A 123 15.33 6.78 -2.50
N THR A 124 16.34 6.39 -3.29
CA THR A 124 16.22 6.24 -4.74
C THR A 124 16.65 4.87 -5.26
N SER A 125 16.78 3.86 -4.38
CA SER A 125 17.20 2.53 -4.80
C SER A 125 16.15 1.88 -5.71
N THR A 126 16.53 1.61 -6.95
CA THR A 126 15.67 0.92 -7.92
C THR A 126 15.43 -0.55 -7.57
N GLN A 127 16.17 -1.08 -6.59
CA GLN A 127 16.01 -2.43 -6.06
C GLN A 127 14.89 -2.53 -5.02
N SER A 128 14.41 -1.40 -4.48
CA SER A 128 13.35 -1.42 -3.48
C SER A 128 12.01 -1.85 -4.10
N GLY A 129 11.19 -2.53 -3.31
CA GLY A 129 9.85 -2.94 -3.75
C GLY A 129 8.98 -1.75 -4.14
N THR A 130 9.15 -0.61 -3.45
CA THR A 130 8.41 0.62 -3.77
C THR A 130 8.75 1.13 -5.16
N TRP A 131 10.04 1.26 -5.48
CA TRP A 131 10.45 1.71 -6.81
C TRP A 131 10.12 0.71 -7.90
N GLN A 132 10.25 -0.59 -7.63
CA GLN A 132 9.86 -1.63 -8.59
C GLN A 132 8.37 -1.54 -8.93
N THR A 133 7.53 -1.27 -7.93
CA THR A 133 6.07 -1.09 -8.13
C THR A 133 5.77 0.17 -8.95
N LEU A 134 6.43 1.28 -8.63
CA LEU A 134 6.29 2.54 -9.36
C LEU A 134 6.75 2.39 -10.82
N ASP A 135 7.85 1.69 -11.05
CA ASP A 135 8.36 1.44 -12.40
C ASP A 135 7.42 0.54 -13.20
N TYR A 136 6.86 -0.48 -12.57
CA TYR A 136 5.86 -1.34 -13.21
C TYR A 136 4.62 -0.53 -13.63
N ALA A 137 4.14 0.39 -12.79
CA ALA A 137 3.03 1.27 -13.13
C ALA A 137 3.33 2.08 -14.40
N SER A 138 4.54 2.65 -14.50
CA SER A 138 4.96 3.37 -15.70
C SER A 138 5.01 2.47 -16.94
N GLN A 139 5.52 1.26 -16.80
CA GLN A 139 5.56 0.27 -17.90
C GLN A 139 4.17 -0.09 -18.39
N GLN A 140 3.18 -0.08 -17.52
CA GLN A 140 1.78 -0.35 -17.86
C GLN A 140 1.01 0.90 -18.30
N GLY A 141 1.69 2.05 -18.43
CA GLY A 141 1.06 3.30 -18.86
C GLY A 141 0.12 3.91 -17.85
N LYS A 142 0.31 3.60 -16.57
CA LYS A 142 -0.55 4.11 -15.50
C LYS A 142 0.05 5.36 -14.85
N ALA A 143 -0.82 6.25 -14.40
CA ALA A 143 -0.41 7.43 -13.66
C ALA A 143 0.26 7.03 -12.34
N ARG A 144 1.25 7.81 -11.92
CA ARG A 144 1.89 7.63 -10.62
C ARG A 144 2.18 8.96 -9.95
N LEU A 145 2.08 8.96 -8.63
CA LEU A 145 2.49 10.07 -7.77
C LEU A 145 3.60 9.54 -6.86
N VAL A 146 4.76 10.17 -6.90
CA VAL A 146 5.90 9.79 -6.07
C VAL A 146 6.07 10.82 -4.97
N VAL A 147 5.97 10.38 -3.72
CA VAL A 147 6.06 11.23 -2.53
C VAL A 147 7.24 10.73 -1.68
N PRO A 148 8.45 11.30 -1.83
CA PRO A 148 9.60 10.90 -1.03
C PRO A 148 9.36 11.16 0.47
N THR A 149 9.82 10.24 1.30
CA THR A 149 9.66 10.35 2.76
C THR A 149 10.99 10.25 3.52
#